data_d7a111101b5434eba84071862cc374d3
#
_entry.id   d7a111101b5434eba84071862cc374d3
#
_cell.length_a   1.000
_cell.length_b   1.000
_cell.length_c   1.000
_cell.angle_alpha   90.00
_cell.angle_beta   90.00
_cell.angle_gamma   90.00
#
_symmetry.space_group_name_H-M   'P 1'
#
loop_
_entity.id
_entity.type
_entity.pdbx_description
1 polymer ?
#
loop_
_entity_poly.entity_id
_entity_poly.type
_entity_poly.pdbx_seq_one_letter_code
_entity_poly.pdbx_strand_id
1 'polypeptide(L)'
;MTQIFPTAYLPSIQYISLFLKTDDVSIELFETYCKQSCRTRCDVITANGIQTLTVPVVKVNGNHTLTKDIEISYKESWQQVHLRCLESAYRKSAYFDYYFPYFEKIYKQRFNTLV
;
A
#
# COMPACT_ATOMS: atom_id res chain seq x y z
N MET A 1 7.95 -18.82 17.21
CA MET A 1 7.64 -19.23 15.83
C MET A 1 7.53 -17.98 14.95
N THR A 2 8.23 -17.96 13.83
CA THR A 2 8.18 -16.85 12.89
C THR A 2 6.84 -16.85 12.16
N GLN A 3 6.17 -15.70 12.16
CA GLN A 3 4.96 -15.50 11.36
C GLN A 3 5.34 -14.82 10.05
N ILE A 4 4.81 -15.33 8.94
CA ILE A 4 5.08 -14.82 7.61
C ILE A 4 3.85 -14.05 7.12
N PHE A 5 4.06 -12.78 6.72
CA PHE A 5 3.00 -11.93 6.20
C PHE A 5 3.24 -11.62 4.73
N PRO A 6 2.19 -11.53 3.91
CA PRO A 6 2.34 -10.98 2.56
C PRO A 6 2.58 -9.48 2.62
N THR A 7 3.11 -8.92 1.54
CA THR A 7 3.19 -7.46 1.42
C THR A 7 1.78 -6.90 1.28
N ALA A 8 1.57 -5.66 1.73
CA ALA A 8 0.27 -5.01 1.65
C ALA A 8 0.43 -3.50 1.50
N TYR A 9 -0.40 -2.91 0.65
CA TYR A 9 -0.47 -1.47 0.50
C TYR A 9 -1.53 -0.92 1.44
N LEU A 10 -1.14 -0.01 2.35
CA LEU A 10 -2.01 0.55 3.39
C LEU A 10 -2.86 -0.55 4.04
N PRO A 11 -2.21 -1.48 4.76
CA PRO A 11 -2.86 -2.69 5.24
C PRO A 11 -4.03 -2.44 6.19
N SER A 12 -4.93 -3.42 6.28
CA SER A 12 -6.12 -3.35 7.13
C SER A 12 -5.75 -3.37 8.63
N ILE A 13 -6.74 -3.00 9.48
CA ILE A 13 -6.57 -3.05 10.93
C ILE A 13 -6.25 -4.48 11.40
N GLN A 14 -6.88 -5.49 10.80
CA GLN A 14 -6.61 -6.89 11.13
C GLN A 14 -5.15 -7.25 10.87
N TYR A 15 -4.63 -6.87 9.70
CA TYR A 15 -3.24 -7.11 9.33
C TYR A 15 -2.29 -6.44 10.33
N ILE A 16 -2.49 -5.16 10.60
CA ILE A 16 -1.65 -4.40 11.53
C ILE A 16 -1.73 -4.97 12.94
N SER A 17 -2.92 -5.35 13.39
CA SER A 17 -3.12 -5.92 14.73
C SER A 17 -2.30 -7.20 14.91
N LEU A 18 -2.38 -8.12 13.94
CA LEU A 18 -1.60 -9.36 13.98
C LEU A 18 -0.10 -9.08 13.90
N PHE A 19 0.30 -8.14 13.05
CA PHE A 19 1.70 -7.76 12.89
C PHE A 19 2.30 -7.25 14.20
N LEU A 20 1.58 -6.38 14.90
CA LEU A 20 2.05 -5.80 16.16
C LEU A 20 2.05 -6.78 17.33
N LYS A 21 1.19 -7.80 17.30
CA LYS A 21 1.11 -8.82 18.34
C LYS A 21 2.14 -9.94 18.17
N THR A 22 2.81 -9.98 17.04
CA THR A 22 3.75 -11.06 16.71
C THR A 22 5.17 -10.61 17.02
N ASP A 23 5.91 -11.40 17.80
CA ASP A 23 7.27 -11.05 18.21
C ASP A 23 8.28 -11.25 17.07
N ASP A 24 8.05 -12.25 16.22
CA ASP A 24 8.96 -12.59 15.13
C ASP A 24 8.21 -12.58 13.79
N VAL A 25 8.41 -11.51 13.02
CA VAL A 25 7.67 -11.24 11.78
C VAL A 25 8.62 -11.26 10.60
N SER A 26 8.19 -11.92 9.52
CA SER A 26 8.86 -11.88 8.23
C SER A 26 7.86 -11.50 7.13
N ILE A 27 8.33 -10.76 6.15
CA ILE A 27 7.53 -10.40 4.97
C ILE A 27 7.93 -11.31 3.81
N GLU A 28 6.95 -11.92 3.16
CA GLU A 28 7.20 -12.80 2.00
C GLU A 28 7.50 -11.96 0.76
N LEU A 29 8.70 -12.10 0.21
CA LEU A 29 9.14 -11.37 -0.98
C LEU A 29 9.27 -12.25 -2.21
N PHE A 30 9.35 -13.56 -2.03
CA PHE A 30 9.66 -14.51 -3.11
C PHE A 30 8.44 -15.20 -3.70
N GLU A 31 7.24 -14.86 -3.26
CA GLU A 31 6.02 -15.38 -3.88
C GLU A 31 5.78 -14.73 -5.23
N THR A 32 5.09 -15.46 -6.12
CA THR A 32 4.67 -14.88 -7.40
C THR A 32 3.62 -13.80 -7.13
N TYR A 33 3.79 -12.64 -7.79
CA TYR A 33 2.88 -11.52 -7.62
C TYR A 33 1.46 -11.88 -8.06
N CYS A 34 0.49 -11.59 -7.19
CA CYS A 34 -0.94 -11.72 -7.49
C CYS A 34 -1.53 -10.35 -7.76
N LYS A 35 -2.02 -10.12 -8.97
CA LYS A 35 -2.67 -8.85 -9.30
C LYS A 35 -4.03 -8.75 -8.62
N GLN A 36 -4.52 -7.51 -8.48
CA GLN A 36 -5.82 -7.22 -7.87
C GLN A 36 -5.95 -7.73 -6.43
N SER A 37 -4.86 -7.65 -5.68
CA SER A 37 -4.81 -8.06 -4.27
C SER A 37 -4.45 -6.87 -3.38
N CYS A 38 -4.49 -7.08 -2.06
CA CYS A 38 -4.09 -6.07 -1.07
C CYS A 38 -2.62 -5.68 -1.18
N ARG A 39 -1.83 -6.36 -2.00
CA ARG A 39 -0.43 -5.99 -2.26
C ARG A 39 -0.31 -4.65 -2.95
N THR A 40 -1.27 -4.31 -3.82
CA THR A 40 -1.29 -3.05 -4.57
C THR A 40 -2.55 -2.24 -4.40
N ARG A 41 -3.53 -2.74 -3.65
CA ARG A 41 -4.85 -2.13 -3.52
C ARG A 41 -5.23 -1.87 -2.07
N CYS A 42 -5.94 -0.77 -1.89
CA CYS A 42 -6.54 -0.41 -0.61
C CYS A 42 -7.89 0.24 -0.86
N ASP A 43 -8.90 -0.12 -0.07
CA ASP A 43 -10.22 0.51 -0.13
C ASP A 43 -10.30 1.58 0.96
N VAL A 44 -10.74 2.78 0.59
CA VAL A 44 -10.91 3.91 1.50
C VAL A 44 -12.37 4.35 1.46
N ILE A 45 -12.95 4.57 2.62
CA ILE A 45 -14.33 5.07 2.73
C ILE A 45 -14.29 6.60 2.61
N THR A 46 -14.97 7.13 1.59
CA THR A 46 -15.08 8.57 1.34
C THR A 46 -16.54 9.02 1.48
N ALA A 47 -16.75 10.33 1.41
CA ALA A 47 -18.11 10.90 1.41
C ALA A 47 -18.97 10.36 0.25
N ASN A 48 -18.35 9.94 -0.83
CA ASN A 48 -19.02 9.41 -2.03
C ASN A 48 -19.07 7.87 -2.05
N GLY A 49 -18.70 7.21 -0.97
CA GLY A 49 -18.68 5.76 -0.85
C GLY A 49 -17.26 5.21 -0.83
N ILE A 50 -17.13 3.90 -1.07
CA ILE A 50 -15.84 3.23 -1.06
C ILE A 50 -15.08 3.56 -2.34
N GLN A 51 -13.83 4.00 -2.18
CA GLN A 51 -12.92 4.24 -3.29
C GLN A 51 -11.72 3.30 -3.18
N THR A 52 -11.43 2.58 -4.27
CA THR A 52 -10.28 1.68 -4.33
C THR A 52 -9.07 2.44 -4.86
N LEU A 53 -7.98 2.44 -4.07
CA LEU A 53 -6.69 3.02 -4.47
C LEU A 53 -5.78 1.91 -4.93
N THR A 54 -5.27 2.02 -6.17
CA THR A 54 -4.39 1.00 -6.75
C THR A 54 -3.06 1.63 -7.10
N VAL A 55 -1.95 0.99 -6.70
CA VAL A 55 -0.61 1.37 -7.11
C VAL A 55 -0.32 0.70 -8.46
N PRO A 56 -0.09 1.48 -9.53
CA PRO A 56 0.26 0.90 -10.83
C PRO A 56 1.62 0.22 -10.77
N VAL A 57 1.71 -1.00 -11.32
CA VAL A 57 2.94 -1.78 -11.29
C VAL A 57 3.29 -2.31 -12.67
N VAL A 58 4.59 -2.63 -12.85
CA VAL A 58 5.11 -3.25 -14.06
C VAL A 58 5.62 -4.63 -13.69
N LYS A 59 5.20 -5.65 -14.42
CA LYS A 59 5.67 -7.03 -14.24
C LYS A 59 6.87 -7.27 -15.14
N VAL A 60 8.04 -7.44 -14.54
CA VAL A 60 9.30 -7.62 -15.29
C VAL A 60 9.31 -8.95 -16.05
N ASN A 61 8.77 -10.02 -15.45
CA ASN A 61 8.73 -11.36 -16.05
C ASN A 61 7.27 -11.83 -16.32
N GLY A 62 6.37 -10.91 -16.63
CA GLY A 62 4.98 -11.25 -16.89
C GLY A 62 4.34 -11.93 -15.67
N ASN A 63 3.65 -13.04 -15.90
CA ASN A 63 2.94 -13.77 -14.83
C ASN A 63 3.86 -14.50 -13.86
N HIS A 64 5.16 -14.57 -14.13
CA HIS A 64 6.16 -15.22 -13.28
C HIS A 64 6.94 -14.25 -12.43
N THR A 65 6.56 -12.96 -12.41
CA THR A 65 7.26 -11.95 -11.63
C THR A 65 7.06 -12.19 -10.13
N LEU A 66 8.16 -12.25 -9.39
CA LEU A 66 8.10 -12.35 -7.93
C LEU A 66 7.73 -11.00 -7.31
N THR A 67 7.12 -11.03 -6.14
CA THR A 67 6.69 -9.80 -5.45
C THR A 67 7.86 -8.83 -5.24
N LYS A 68 9.04 -9.33 -4.93
CA LYS A 68 10.23 -8.48 -4.74
C LYS A 68 10.67 -7.75 -6.01
N ASP A 69 10.32 -8.27 -7.19
CA ASP A 69 10.76 -7.74 -8.48
C ASP A 69 9.71 -6.86 -9.17
N ILE A 70 8.55 -6.68 -8.54
CA ILE A 70 7.51 -5.80 -9.06
C ILE A 70 7.98 -4.35 -8.98
N GLU A 71 7.95 -3.66 -10.13
CA GLU A 71 8.32 -2.25 -10.20
C GLU A 71 7.08 -1.36 -10.18
N ILE A 72 7.20 -0.17 -9.58
CA ILE A 72 6.13 0.81 -9.56
C ILE A 72 6.16 1.61 -10.85
N SER A 73 4.99 1.78 -11.49
CA SER A 73 4.85 2.63 -12.67
C SER A 73 4.52 4.06 -12.25
N TYR A 74 5.22 5.04 -12.82
CA TYR A 74 4.95 6.46 -12.59
C TYR A 74 4.42 7.16 -13.84
N LYS A 75 3.88 6.41 -14.79
CA LYS A 75 3.29 6.97 -16.01
C LYS A 75 2.07 7.85 -15.71
N GLU A 76 1.31 7.50 -14.68
CA GLU A 76 0.17 8.26 -14.21
C GLU A 76 0.50 8.92 -12.88
N SER A 77 -0.19 10.01 -12.55
CA SER A 77 0.03 10.74 -11.29
C SER A 77 -0.76 10.11 -10.15
N TRP A 78 -0.60 8.81 -9.94
CA TRP A 78 -1.36 8.06 -8.94
C TRP A 78 -1.07 8.54 -7.51
N GLN A 79 0.15 9.01 -7.26
CA GLN A 79 0.55 9.49 -5.93
C GLN A 79 -0.31 10.67 -5.48
N GLN A 80 -0.55 11.63 -6.38
CA GLN A 80 -1.41 12.78 -6.08
C GLN A 80 -2.86 12.36 -5.86
N VAL A 81 -3.35 11.44 -6.67
CA VAL A 81 -4.72 10.92 -6.54
C VAL A 81 -4.91 10.26 -5.19
N HIS A 82 -3.97 9.42 -4.77
CA HIS A 82 -4.03 8.76 -3.47
C HIS A 82 -3.97 9.75 -2.32
N LEU A 83 -3.05 10.73 -2.38
CA LEU A 83 -2.96 11.76 -1.33
C LEU A 83 -4.24 12.58 -1.21
N ARG A 84 -4.82 12.99 -2.33
CA ARG A 84 -6.07 13.76 -2.32
C ARG A 84 -7.22 12.93 -1.75
N CYS A 85 -7.28 11.65 -2.07
CA CYS A 85 -8.29 10.76 -1.55
C CYS A 85 -8.16 10.62 -0.03
N LEU A 86 -6.95 10.40 0.48
CA LEU A 86 -6.69 10.28 1.92
C LEU A 86 -7.02 11.59 2.63
N GLU A 87 -6.63 12.73 2.07
CA GLU A 87 -6.93 14.04 2.62
C GLU A 87 -8.45 14.25 2.71
N SER A 88 -9.16 13.98 1.63
CA SER A 88 -10.61 14.15 1.57
C SER A 88 -11.34 13.23 2.55
N ALA A 89 -10.89 11.97 2.66
CA ALA A 89 -11.53 10.97 3.51
C ALA A 89 -11.28 11.22 5.01
N TYR A 90 -10.10 11.71 5.38
CA TYR A 90 -9.66 11.76 6.78
C TYR A 90 -9.41 13.16 7.32
N ARG A 91 -9.66 14.23 6.54
CA ARG A 91 -9.37 15.60 6.96
C ARG A 91 -9.95 15.97 8.32
N LYS A 92 -11.14 15.46 8.63
CA LYS A 92 -11.84 15.75 9.90
C LYS A 92 -11.51 14.77 11.01
N SER A 93 -10.61 13.82 10.76
CA SER A 93 -10.19 12.85 11.76
C SER A 93 -9.32 13.49 12.82
N ALA A 94 -9.35 12.94 14.04
CA ALA A 94 -8.45 13.35 15.10
C ALA A 94 -7.01 13.10 14.67
N TYR A 95 -6.13 14.06 14.97
CA TYR A 95 -4.69 13.99 14.66
C TYR A 95 -4.36 13.95 13.18
N PHE A 96 -5.29 14.25 12.27
CA PHE A 96 -5.01 14.30 10.84
C PHE A 96 -3.83 15.23 10.55
N ASP A 97 -3.83 16.44 11.09
CA ASP A 97 -2.79 17.44 10.86
C ASP A 97 -1.42 16.97 11.38
N TYR A 98 -1.41 16.07 12.35
CA TYR A 98 -0.18 15.49 12.88
C TYR A 98 0.40 14.39 11.98
N TYR A 99 -0.46 13.50 11.46
CA TYR A 99 0.00 12.33 10.70
C TYR A 99 0.11 12.56 9.20
N PHE A 100 -0.72 13.44 8.63
CA PHE A 100 -0.76 13.65 7.19
C PHE A 100 0.59 14.06 6.59
N PRO A 101 1.42 14.93 7.21
CA PRO A 101 2.73 15.27 6.67
C PRO A 101 3.66 14.08 6.45
N TYR A 102 3.54 13.03 7.26
CA TYR A 102 4.33 11.80 7.06
C TYR A 102 3.91 11.08 5.78
N PHE A 103 2.61 11.01 5.51
CA PHE A 103 2.12 10.44 4.26
C PHE A 103 2.54 11.27 3.05
N GLU A 104 2.45 12.59 3.14
CA GLU A 104 2.90 13.47 2.06
C GLU A 104 4.35 13.23 1.71
N LYS A 105 5.20 13.10 2.72
CA LYS A 105 6.63 12.87 2.53
C LYS A 105 6.88 11.57 1.79
N ILE A 106 6.17 10.50 2.16
CA ILE A 106 6.30 9.19 1.50
C ILE A 106 5.81 9.25 0.07
N TYR A 107 4.66 9.87 -0.19
CA TYR A 107 4.07 9.93 -1.53
C TYR A 107 4.81 10.86 -2.49
N LYS A 108 5.59 11.79 -2.00
CA LYS A 108 6.43 12.65 -2.85
C LYS A 108 7.72 11.99 -3.30
N GLN A 109 8.07 10.86 -2.72
CA GLN A 109 9.26 10.10 -3.11
C GLN A 109 8.90 9.11 -4.23
N ARG A 110 9.92 8.74 -5.01
CA ARG A 110 9.79 7.71 -6.03
C ARG A 110 10.60 6.49 -5.61
N PHE A 111 9.96 5.34 -5.65
CA PHE A 111 10.58 4.07 -5.32
C PHE A 111 10.62 3.19 -6.58
N ASN A 112 11.68 2.41 -6.74
CA ASN A 112 11.81 1.55 -7.92
C ASN A 112 10.90 0.33 -7.83
N THR A 113 10.80 -0.29 -6.67
CA THR A 113 10.02 -1.50 -6.46
C THR A 113 8.88 -1.25 -5.47
N LEU A 114 7.88 -2.16 -5.53
CA LEU A 114 6.72 -2.07 -4.65
C LEU A 114 7.09 -2.29 -3.18
N VAL A 115 8.11 -3.10 -2.93
CA VAL A 115 8.55 -3.44 -1.56
C VAL A 115 9.81 -2.70 -1.16
#